data_f2b3214835e6107d9bbf1a924a610ffa
#
_entry.id   f2b3214835e6107d9bbf1a924a610ffa
#
_cell.length_a   1.000
_cell.length_b   1.000
_cell.length_c   1.000
_cell.angle_alpha   90.00
_cell.angle_beta   90.00
_cell.angle_gamma   90.00
#
_symmetry.space_group_name_H-M   'P 1'
#
loop_
_entity.id
_entity.type
_entity.pdbx_description
1 polymer ?
#
loop_
_entity_poly.entity_id
_entity_poly.type
_entity_poly.pdbx_seq_one_letter_code
_entity_poly.pdbx_strand_id
1 'polypeptide(L)'
;MENREYSSVIGSSQAPYLNALGHRYGLATRYFANEHPSLPNYLDLVGGSDFGIHDDGEGYVLQGPSLVDQLEARGLTWRAYLQGMPEDPTAPCRFPSGGDRYRKKHNPFAYFAPIQTRSSRCRNVVSYSRFAADLATGLRNVSWITPDMCNDMHDCSVATGDAWLARNVPPILSRLSGRDLLFIVFDEGSTSQLGGGHVACVVAGPGARSGASSSVLYSHYSLLRTVEDVFRLAHLRHAADTGVASMGALLR
;
A
#
# COMPACT_ATOMS: atom_id res chain seq x y z
N MET A 1 -0.21 5.97 -2.00
CA MET A 1 -0.39 7.43 -2.22
C MET A 1 0.63 8.13 -1.36
N GLU A 2 1.02 9.38 -1.67
CA GLU A 2 2.27 9.98 -1.19
C GLU A 2 2.10 11.37 -0.59
N ASN A 3 2.85 11.60 0.50
CA ASN A 3 3.21 12.91 1.09
C ASN A 3 2.06 13.92 1.27
N ARG A 4 0.87 13.46 1.72
CA ARG A 4 -0.26 14.36 1.98
C ARG A 4 -0.87 14.15 3.35
N GLU A 5 -0.96 15.26 4.09
CA GLU A 5 -1.71 15.28 5.34
C GLU A 5 -3.19 14.95 5.13
N TYR A 6 -3.78 14.29 6.11
CA TYR A 6 -5.21 13.97 6.15
C TYR A 6 -6.08 15.17 5.79
N SER A 7 -5.81 16.33 6.39
CA SER A 7 -6.58 17.55 6.20
C SER A 7 -6.45 18.15 4.79
N SER A 8 -5.40 17.84 4.05
CA SER A 8 -5.23 18.29 2.66
C SER A 8 -6.00 17.42 1.66
N VAL A 9 -6.46 16.25 2.10
CA VAL A 9 -7.14 15.24 1.27
C VAL A 9 -8.57 15.04 1.71
N ILE A 10 -8.79 14.68 2.97
CA ILE A 10 -10.13 14.41 3.51
C ILE A 10 -10.83 15.75 3.81
N GLY A 11 -12.02 15.94 3.21
CA GLY A 11 -12.76 17.19 3.23
C GLY A 11 -12.32 18.19 2.15
N SER A 12 -11.27 17.91 1.40
CA SER A 12 -10.77 18.79 0.34
C SER A 12 -11.63 18.68 -0.93
N SER A 13 -11.95 19.82 -1.54
CA SER A 13 -12.60 19.88 -2.85
C SER A 13 -11.71 19.36 -4.00
N GLN A 14 -10.41 19.18 -3.75
CA GLN A 14 -9.46 18.58 -4.70
C GLN A 14 -9.46 17.05 -4.68
N ALA A 15 -10.13 16.41 -3.70
CA ALA A 15 -10.22 14.96 -3.60
C ALA A 15 -11.68 14.46 -3.55
N PRO A 16 -12.56 14.86 -4.47
CA PRO A 16 -13.97 14.50 -4.41
C PRO A 16 -14.21 13.00 -4.50
N TYR A 17 -13.43 12.27 -5.29
CA TYR A 17 -13.60 10.83 -5.45
C TYR A 17 -13.17 10.06 -4.19
N LEU A 18 -12.01 10.34 -3.63
CA LEU A 18 -11.52 9.67 -2.43
C LEU A 18 -12.43 9.98 -1.22
N ASN A 19 -12.93 11.22 -1.10
CA ASN A 19 -13.91 11.59 -0.08
C ASN A 19 -15.21 10.81 -0.25
N ALA A 20 -15.73 10.68 -1.46
CA ALA A 20 -16.93 9.89 -1.74
C ALA A 20 -16.73 8.40 -1.38
N LEU A 21 -15.55 7.83 -1.64
CA LEU A 21 -15.23 6.47 -1.21
C LEU A 21 -15.22 6.34 0.31
N GLY A 22 -14.56 7.25 1.04
CA GLY A 22 -14.52 7.26 2.50
C GLY A 22 -15.91 7.34 3.12
N HIS A 23 -16.79 8.18 2.57
CA HIS A 23 -18.18 8.28 3.02
C HIS A 23 -19.01 7.03 2.69
N ARG A 24 -18.78 6.43 1.54
CA ARG A 24 -19.56 5.26 1.09
C ARG A 24 -19.17 3.99 1.82
N TYR A 25 -17.89 3.80 2.11
CA TYR A 25 -17.32 2.58 2.66
C TYR A 25 -16.79 2.80 4.08
N GLY A 26 -15.48 2.80 4.27
CA GLY A 26 -14.85 2.94 5.58
C GLY A 26 -13.74 3.99 5.58
N LEU A 27 -13.70 4.82 6.62
CA LEU A 27 -12.67 5.85 6.81
C LEU A 27 -12.02 5.71 8.19
N ALA A 28 -10.70 5.53 8.22
CA ALA A 28 -9.91 5.66 9.43
C ALA A 28 -9.63 7.15 9.67
N THR A 29 -10.22 7.73 10.73
CA THR A 29 -10.08 9.16 11.03
C THR A 29 -8.87 9.50 11.88
N ARG A 30 -8.13 8.47 12.36
CA ARG A 30 -6.91 8.62 13.14
C ARG A 30 -5.87 7.60 12.67
N TYR A 31 -5.47 7.70 11.40
CA TYR A 31 -4.41 6.89 10.84
C TYR A 31 -3.14 7.75 10.69
N PHE A 32 -2.03 7.29 11.25
CA PHE A 32 -0.77 8.01 11.23
C PHE A 32 0.31 7.15 10.59
N ALA A 33 1.10 7.77 9.73
CA ALA A 33 2.34 7.18 9.26
C ALA A 33 3.34 7.04 10.41
N ASN A 34 4.26 6.11 10.30
CA ASN A 34 5.14 5.79 11.41
C ASN A 34 6.34 6.75 11.50
N GLU A 35 6.83 7.22 10.35
CA GLU A 35 8.04 8.04 10.30
C GLU A 35 8.24 8.78 8.96
N HIS A 36 9.39 9.41 8.79
CA HIS A 36 9.92 10.01 7.57
C HIS A 36 11.32 9.46 7.28
N PRO A 37 11.75 9.38 5.99
CA PRO A 37 10.98 9.62 4.77
C PRO A 37 10.13 8.41 4.33
N SER A 38 9.78 8.32 3.03
CA SER A 38 8.84 7.32 2.50
C SER A 38 9.25 5.87 2.70
N LEU A 39 10.50 5.50 2.39
CA LEU A 39 10.93 4.09 2.35
C LEU A 39 10.63 3.29 3.63
N PRO A 40 10.98 3.75 4.83
CA PRO A 40 10.67 3.03 6.07
C PRO A 40 9.18 2.71 6.21
N ASN A 41 8.28 3.64 5.86
CA ASN A 41 6.83 3.41 5.91
C ASN A 41 6.37 2.29 4.96
N TYR A 42 6.96 2.22 3.76
CA TYR A 42 6.72 1.12 2.84
C TYR A 42 7.21 -0.24 3.39
N LEU A 43 8.34 -0.24 4.07
CA LEU A 43 8.88 -1.45 4.73
C LEU A 43 7.99 -1.89 5.89
N ASP A 44 7.45 -0.96 6.66
CA ASP A 44 6.48 -1.22 7.72
C ASP A 44 5.23 -1.93 7.21
N LEU A 45 4.69 -1.48 6.07
CA LEU A 45 3.49 -2.04 5.44
C LEU A 45 3.65 -3.49 4.99
N VAL A 46 4.87 -3.96 4.70
CA VAL A 46 5.10 -5.32 4.18
C VAL A 46 5.98 -6.17 5.07
N GLY A 47 6.76 -5.55 5.95
CA GLY A 47 7.70 -6.23 6.82
C GLY A 47 7.41 -6.08 8.31
N GLY A 48 6.58 -5.11 8.69
CA GLY A 48 6.28 -4.80 10.09
C GLY A 48 7.43 -4.13 10.85
N SER A 49 8.39 -3.54 10.14
CA SER A 49 9.53 -2.80 10.69
C SER A 49 10.18 -1.96 9.59
N ASP A 50 10.78 -0.85 9.97
CA ASP A 50 11.68 -0.02 9.16
C ASP A 50 13.06 -0.70 8.90
N PHE A 51 13.37 -1.77 9.65
CA PHE A 51 14.66 -2.49 9.61
C PHE A 51 15.87 -1.60 9.96
N GLY A 52 15.68 -0.53 10.71
CA GLY A 52 16.70 0.47 11.05
C GLY A 52 17.09 1.37 9.87
N ILE A 53 16.22 1.49 8.88
CA ILE A 53 16.40 2.37 7.71
C ILE A 53 15.60 3.65 7.96
N HIS A 54 16.29 4.79 7.89
CA HIS A 54 15.73 6.11 8.15
C HIS A 54 16.00 7.09 7.00
N ASP A 55 16.14 6.57 5.79
CA ASP A 55 16.33 7.34 4.56
C ASP A 55 15.71 6.64 3.35
N ASP A 56 15.73 7.29 2.18
CA ASP A 56 15.22 6.76 0.91
C ASP A 56 16.30 6.05 0.07
N GLY A 57 17.31 5.47 0.72
CA GLY A 57 18.42 4.80 0.04
C GLY A 57 18.00 3.60 -0.80
N GLU A 58 18.59 3.45 -1.98
CA GLU A 58 18.24 2.35 -2.91
C GLU A 58 19.10 1.09 -2.74
N GLY A 59 20.16 1.16 -1.97
CA GLY A 59 21.17 0.09 -1.84
C GLY A 59 20.85 -1.00 -0.82
N TYR A 60 19.79 -0.87 -0.08
CA TYR A 60 19.44 -1.81 0.99
C TYR A 60 19.03 -3.18 0.46
N VAL A 61 19.45 -4.23 1.17
CA VAL A 61 19.09 -5.63 0.91
C VAL A 61 18.70 -6.28 2.23
N LEU A 62 17.39 -6.40 2.44
CA LEU A 62 16.82 -6.87 3.69
C LEU A 62 16.76 -8.40 3.75
N GLN A 63 17.14 -8.93 4.89
CA GLN A 63 17.03 -10.34 5.22
C GLN A 63 15.82 -10.57 6.13
N GLY A 64 15.26 -11.77 6.04
CA GLY A 64 14.16 -12.19 6.90
C GLY A 64 12.78 -12.09 6.23
N PRO A 65 11.76 -12.55 6.96
CA PRO A 65 10.42 -12.70 6.39
C PRO A 65 9.72 -11.35 6.17
N SER A 66 8.91 -11.33 5.12
CA SER A 66 7.96 -10.30 4.78
C SER A 66 6.56 -10.91 4.65
N LEU A 67 5.55 -10.10 4.43
CA LEU A 67 4.18 -10.56 4.11
C LEU A 67 4.17 -11.59 2.96
N VAL A 68 5.07 -11.43 1.97
CA VAL A 68 5.18 -12.37 0.84
C VAL A 68 5.52 -13.78 1.31
N ASP A 69 6.45 -13.92 2.25
CA ASP A 69 6.83 -15.23 2.79
C ASP A 69 5.67 -15.91 3.49
N GLN A 70 4.90 -15.15 4.24
CA GLN A 70 3.70 -15.67 4.94
C GLN A 70 2.61 -16.09 3.96
N LEU A 71 2.33 -15.26 2.94
CA LEU A 71 1.32 -15.56 1.91
C LEU A 71 1.68 -16.86 1.18
N GLU A 72 2.91 -16.97 0.68
CA GLU A 72 3.37 -18.17 -0.04
C GLU A 72 3.37 -19.43 0.84
N ALA A 73 3.74 -19.31 2.13
CA ALA A 73 3.67 -20.42 3.07
C ALA A 73 2.23 -20.95 3.28
N ARG A 74 1.23 -20.11 3.02
CA ARG A 74 -0.21 -20.48 3.05
C ARG A 74 -0.77 -20.84 1.66
N GLY A 75 0.08 -20.92 0.64
CA GLY A 75 -0.37 -21.18 -0.73
C GLY A 75 -1.14 -20.03 -1.37
N LEU A 76 -1.04 -18.82 -0.79
CA LEU A 76 -1.71 -17.62 -1.31
C LEU A 76 -0.83 -16.94 -2.36
N THR A 77 -1.48 -16.30 -3.32
CA THR A 77 -0.84 -15.61 -4.43
C THR A 77 -0.77 -14.12 -4.20
N TRP A 78 0.29 -13.49 -4.72
CA TRP A 78 0.48 -12.04 -4.63
C TRP A 78 1.05 -11.47 -5.91
N ARG A 79 0.88 -10.17 -6.13
CA ARG A 79 1.52 -9.40 -7.19
C ARG A 79 1.59 -7.92 -6.83
N ALA A 80 2.69 -7.28 -7.18
CA ALA A 80 2.89 -5.85 -7.05
C ALA A 80 2.95 -5.20 -8.43
N TYR A 81 2.18 -4.12 -8.60
CA TYR A 81 2.05 -3.35 -9.83
C TYR A 81 2.57 -1.94 -9.60
N LEU A 82 3.71 -1.60 -10.20
CA LEU A 82 4.38 -0.33 -10.02
C LEU A 82 4.24 0.51 -11.29
N GLN A 83 3.56 1.66 -11.19
CA GLN A 83 3.40 2.53 -12.35
C GLN A 83 4.73 3.22 -12.71
N GLY A 84 5.06 3.22 -14.00
CA GLY A 84 6.30 3.80 -14.50
C GLY A 84 7.55 2.94 -14.28
N MET A 85 7.43 1.78 -13.60
CA MET A 85 8.57 0.89 -13.40
C MET A 85 9.09 0.37 -14.75
N PRO A 86 10.40 0.55 -15.05
CA PRO A 86 10.99 -0.03 -16.24
C PRO A 86 11.01 -1.56 -16.14
N GLU A 87 10.69 -2.22 -17.24
CA GLU A 87 10.80 -3.68 -17.34
C GLU A 87 12.04 -4.04 -18.19
N ASP A 88 12.97 -4.77 -17.58
CA ASP A 88 14.11 -5.36 -18.29
C ASP A 88 13.93 -6.88 -18.34
N PRO A 89 13.56 -7.45 -19.52
CA PRO A 89 13.37 -8.89 -19.64
C PRO A 89 14.66 -9.69 -19.44
N THR A 90 15.84 -9.05 -19.58
CA THR A 90 17.14 -9.70 -19.39
C THR A 90 17.57 -9.70 -17.93
N ALA A 91 17.00 -8.80 -17.10
CA ALA A 91 17.31 -8.66 -15.69
C ALA A 91 16.03 -8.46 -14.85
N PRO A 92 15.08 -9.41 -14.87
CA PRO A 92 13.73 -9.23 -14.31
C PRO A 92 13.69 -9.00 -12.80
N CYS A 93 14.79 -9.30 -12.09
CA CYS A 93 14.91 -9.10 -10.64
C CYS A 93 15.65 -7.82 -10.25
N ARG A 94 15.95 -6.96 -11.22
CA ARG A 94 16.48 -5.62 -10.97
C ARG A 94 15.35 -4.61 -10.98
N PHE A 95 15.32 -3.77 -9.97
CA PHE A 95 14.29 -2.75 -9.79
C PHE A 95 14.92 -1.36 -9.59
N PRO A 96 15.80 -0.90 -10.51
CA PRO A 96 16.41 0.42 -10.36
C PRO A 96 15.35 1.51 -10.51
N SER A 97 15.50 2.60 -9.79
CA SER A 97 14.78 3.82 -10.13
C SER A 97 15.06 4.18 -11.57
N GLY A 98 14.05 4.64 -12.28
CA GLY A 98 14.19 4.94 -13.69
C GLY A 98 12.98 5.65 -14.27
N GLY A 99 13.20 6.29 -15.42
CA GLY A 99 12.19 7.19 -15.96
C GLY A 99 11.95 8.38 -15.06
N ASP A 100 11.00 9.23 -15.45
CA ASP A 100 10.74 10.47 -14.73
C ASP A 100 9.92 10.25 -13.46
N ARG A 101 9.22 9.12 -13.33
CA ARG A 101 8.13 8.96 -12.35
C ARG A 101 8.15 7.72 -11.47
N TYR A 102 8.94 6.69 -11.78
CA TYR A 102 9.12 5.54 -10.87
C TYR A 102 10.27 5.81 -9.91
N ARG A 103 10.04 5.51 -8.64
CA ARG A 103 11.09 5.52 -7.62
C ARG A 103 11.11 4.18 -6.89
N LYS A 104 12.30 3.60 -6.73
CA LYS A 104 12.50 2.32 -6.06
C LYS A 104 12.01 2.39 -4.61
N LYS A 105 12.18 3.52 -3.92
CA LYS A 105 11.73 3.74 -2.54
C LYS A 105 10.23 3.45 -2.33
N HIS A 106 9.39 3.58 -3.36
CA HIS A 106 7.96 3.26 -3.32
C HIS A 106 7.65 1.81 -3.71
N ASN A 107 8.66 0.97 -3.83
CA ASN A 107 8.57 -0.45 -4.13
C ASN A 107 9.24 -1.28 -3.04
N PRO A 108 8.56 -1.57 -1.91
CA PRO A 108 9.19 -2.28 -0.79
C PRO A 108 9.70 -3.67 -1.19
N PHE A 109 9.06 -4.32 -2.15
CA PHE A 109 9.45 -5.66 -2.62
C PHE A 109 10.85 -5.69 -3.23
N ALA A 110 11.32 -4.55 -3.75
CA ALA A 110 12.65 -4.39 -4.33
C ALA A 110 13.79 -4.42 -3.29
N TYR A 111 13.49 -4.46 -2.01
CA TYR A 111 14.49 -4.45 -0.93
C TYR A 111 14.68 -5.81 -0.25
N PHE A 112 13.76 -6.74 -0.41
CA PHE A 112 13.88 -8.06 0.24
C PHE A 112 14.70 -9.04 -0.60
N ALA A 113 15.81 -9.53 -0.04
CA ALA A 113 16.70 -10.52 -0.68
C ALA A 113 15.95 -11.76 -1.19
N PRO A 114 15.00 -12.35 -0.44
CA PRO A 114 14.23 -13.49 -0.94
C PRO A 114 13.39 -13.21 -2.18
N ILE A 115 13.06 -11.93 -2.44
CA ILE A 115 12.34 -11.52 -3.66
C ILE A 115 13.33 -11.28 -4.80
N GLN A 116 14.44 -10.58 -4.54
CA GLN A 116 15.45 -10.27 -5.54
C GLN A 116 16.16 -11.51 -6.10
N THR A 117 16.36 -12.54 -5.27
CA THR A 117 17.15 -13.72 -5.63
C THR A 117 16.35 -14.90 -6.18
N ARG A 118 15.03 -14.88 -6.06
CA ARG A 118 14.14 -15.93 -6.56
C ARG A 118 13.34 -15.46 -7.76
N SER A 119 13.65 -16.01 -8.94
CA SER A 119 12.98 -15.62 -10.20
C SER A 119 11.45 -15.77 -10.18
N SER A 120 10.91 -16.74 -9.44
CA SER A 120 9.46 -16.91 -9.26
C SER A 120 8.82 -15.74 -8.49
N ARG A 121 9.55 -15.14 -7.55
CA ARG A 121 9.07 -14.02 -6.73
C ARG A 121 9.26 -12.68 -7.44
N CYS A 122 10.44 -12.41 -7.99
CA CYS A 122 10.69 -11.12 -8.62
C CYS A 122 9.80 -10.87 -9.85
N ARG A 123 9.35 -11.93 -10.53
CA ARG A 123 8.36 -11.84 -11.62
C ARG A 123 6.94 -11.46 -11.17
N ASN A 124 6.69 -11.42 -9.87
CA ASN A 124 5.44 -10.88 -9.31
C ASN A 124 5.52 -9.37 -9.07
N VAL A 125 6.69 -8.75 -9.20
CA VAL A 125 6.87 -7.30 -9.16
C VAL A 125 6.93 -6.81 -10.60
N VAL A 126 5.87 -6.18 -11.07
CA VAL A 126 5.65 -5.89 -12.50
C VAL A 126 5.26 -4.43 -12.72
N SER A 127 5.43 -3.95 -13.95
CA SER A 127 4.87 -2.66 -14.35
C SER A 127 3.33 -2.67 -14.25
N TYR A 128 2.76 -1.53 -13.86
CA TYR A 128 1.31 -1.34 -13.81
C TYR A 128 0.62 -1.56 -15.16
N SER A 129 1.37 -1.51 -16.27
CA SER A 129 0.86 -1.84 -17.61
C SER A 129 0.23 -3.24 -17.69
N ARG A 130 0.66 -4.17 -16.81
CA ARG A 130 0.11 -5.53 -16.72
C ARG A 130 -1.23 -5.63 -16.00
N PHE A 131 -1.57 -4.58 -15.23
CA PHE A 131 -2.71 -4.64 -14.30
C PHE A 131 -4.04 -4.90 -15.01
N ALA A 132 -4.31 -4.25 -16.13
CA ALA A 132 -5.57 -4.41 -16.86
C ALA A 132 -5.82 -5.85 -17.33
N ALA A 133 -4.77 -6.54 -17.80
CA ALA A 133 -4.86 -7.92 -18.22
C ALA A 133 -5.13 -8.87 -17.04
N ASP A 134 -4.43 -8.65 -15.92
CA ASP A 134 -4.62 -9.45 -14.70
C ASP A 134 -5.99 -9.18 -14.07
N LEU A 135 -6.47 -7.94 -14.09
CA LEU A 135 -7.81 -7.59 -13.62
C LEU A 135 -8.90 -8.31 -14.43
N ALA A 136 -8.70 -8.46 -15.74
CA ALA A 136 -9.63 -9.16 -16.62
C ALA A 136 -9.68 -10.67 -16.34
N THR A 137 -8.54 -11.29 -16.00
CA THR A 137 -8.40 -12.73 -15.79
C THR A 137 -8.56 -13.19 -14.35
N GLY A 138 -8.46 -12.26 -13.39
CA GLY A 138 -8.58 -12.50 -11.95
C GLY A 138 -7.36 -11.99 -11.17
N LEU A 139 -7.62 -11.20 -10.13
CA LEU A 139 -6.60 -10.67 -9.24
C LEU A 139 -5.99 -11.77 -8.36
N ARG A 140 -4.79 -11.51 -7.86
CA ARG A 140 -4.15 -12.34 -6.83
C ARG A 140 -4.84 -12.13 -5.48
N ASN A 141 -4.60 -13.06 -4.54
CA ASN A 141 -5.13 -12.91 -3.19
C ASN A 141 -4.71 -11.59 -2.55
N VAL A 142 -3.46 -11.17 -2.78
CA VAL A 142 -2.96 -9.84 -2.43
C VAL A 142 -2.41 -9.16 -3.68
N SER A 143 -2.97 -8.00 -4.02
CA SER A 143 -2.52 -7.14 -5.11
C SER A 143 -2.09 -5.79 -4.55
N TRP A 144 -0.83 -5.45 -4.74
CA TRP A 144 -0.26 -4.17 -4.35
C TRP A 144 -0.21 -3.24 -5.56
N ILE A 145 -0.58 -1.99 -5.41
CA ILE A 145 -0.51 -0.99 -6.48
C ILE A 145 0.17 0.26 -5.95
N THR A 146 1.25 0.68 -6.61
CA THR A 146 1.86 1.98 -6.38
C THR A 146 1.73 2.81 -7.66
N PRO A 147 0.98 3.92 -7.64
CA PRO A 147 0.97 4.88 -8.75
C PRO A 147 2.34 5.53 -8.94
N ASP A 148 2.55 6.20 -10.08
CA ASP A 148 3.77 6.98 -10.30
C ASP A 148 3.79 8.27 -9.48
N MET A 149 4.97 8.92 -9.38
CA MET A 149 5.23 10.13 -8.58
C MET A 149 4.24 11.29 -8.80
N CYS A 150 3.56 11.32 -9.94
CA CYS A 150 2.53 12.33 -10.19
C CYS A 150 1.14 11.83 -9.77
N ASN A 151 0.81 10.60 -10.09
CA ASN A 151 -0.48 10.00 -9.82
C ASN A 151 -0.67 9.60 -8.35
N ASP A 152 0.43 9.40 -7.61
CA ASP A 152 0.42 9.16 -6.16
C ASP A 152 0.28 10.44 -5.32
N MET A 153 0.35 11.61 -5.94
CA MET A 153 0.29 12.97 -5.36
C MET A 153 1.63 13.50 -4.83
N HIS A 154 2.75 12.78 -4.96
CA HIS A 154 4.06 13.25 -4.49
C HIS A 154 4.48 14.53 -5.22
N ASP A 155 4.64 14.46 -6.54
CA ASP A 155 5.12 15.57 -7.37
C ASP A 155 3.99 16.43 -7.97
N CYS A 156 2.74 15.93 -7.94
CA CYS A 156 1.60 16.59 -8.56
C CYS A 156 0.51 16.91 -7.51
N SER A 157 -0.54 17.61 -7.96
CA SER A 157 -1.62 18.04 -7.08
C SER A 157 -2.47 16.88 -6.54
N VAL A 158 -3.15 17.12 -5.43
CA VAL A 158 -4.19 16.20 -4.90
C VAL A 158 -5.24 15.89 -5.95
N ALA A 159 -5.67 16.89 -6.73
CA ALA A 159 -6.65 16.70 -7.81
C ALA A 159 -6.15 15.75 -8.91
N THR A 160 -4.84 15.73 -9.20
CA THR A 160 -4.25 14.81 -10.18
C THR A 160 -4.37 13.37 -9.70
N GLY A 161 -3.97 13.09 -8.46
CA GLY A 161 -4.07 11.75 -7.88
C GLY A 161 -5.51 11.29 -7.66
N ASP A 162 -6.40 12.20 -7.24
CA ASP A 162 -7.83 11.89 -7.11
C ASP A 162 -8.47 11.53 -8.46
N ALA A 163 -8.11 12.24 -9.53
CA ALA A 163 -8.53 11.90 -10.88
C ALA A 163 -7.97 10.54 -11.35
N TRP A 164 -6.75 10.19 -10.94
CA TRP A 164 -6.20 8.85 -11.20
C TRP A 164 -7.00 7.78 -10.44
N LEU A 165 -7.28 7.98 -9.15
CA LEU A 165 -8.13 7.09 -8.36
C LEU A 165 -9.51 6.93 -8.97
N ALA A 166 -10.13 8.02 -9.41
CA ALA A 166 -11.46 8.01 -10.05
C ALA A 166 -11.51 7.17 -11.34
N ARG A 167 -10.39 7.06 -12.06
CA ARG A 167 -10.30 6.22 -13.27
C ARG A 167 -9.99 4.76 -12.96
N ASN A 168 -9.14 4.50 -11.96
CA ASN A 168 -8.55 3.17 -11.75
C ASN A 168 -9.27 2.34 -10.67
N VAL A 169 -9.90 2.96 -9.68
CA VAL A 169 -10.57 2.26 -8.58
C VAL A 169 -11.91 1.62 -8.99
N PRO A 170 -12.79 2.25 -9.79
CA PRO A 170 -14.07 1.63 -10.15
C PRO A 170 -13.93 0.26 -10.85
N PRO A 171 -13.01 0.06 -11.82
CA PRO A 171 -12.78 -1.26 -12.40
C PRO A 171 -12.33 -2.30 -11.36
N ILE A 172 -11.51 -1.92 -10.37
CA ILE A 172 -11.11 -2.81 -9.27
C ILE A 172 -12.34 -3.21 -8.47
N LEU A 173 -13.09 -2.23 -7.96
CA LEU A 173 -14.28 -2.47 -7.14
C LEU A 173 -15.31 -3.36 -7.84
N SER A 174 -15.42 -3.27 -9.16
CA SER A 174 -16.34 -4.11 -9.94
C SER A 174 -15.94 -5.59 -9.99
N ARG A 175 -14.70 -5.92 -9.65
CA ARG A 175 -14.17 -7.29 -9.62
C ARG A 175 -14.13 -7.88 -8.22
N LEU A 176 -14.22 -7.04 -7.20
CA LEU A 176 -14.25 -7.50 -5.81
C LEU A 176 -15.59 -8.14 -5.48
N SER A 177 -15.56 -9.20 -4.70
CA SER A 177 -16.73 -9.98 -4.30
C SER A 177 -16.60 -10.47 -2.85
N GLY A 178 -17.68 -11.00 -2.29
CA GLY A 178 -17.68 -11.63 -0.98
C GLY A 178 -17.17 -10.71 0.13
N ARG A 179 -15.95 -10.95 0.62
CA ARG A 179 -15.29 -10.19 1.67
C ARG A 179 -14.03 -9.46 1.18
N ASP A 180 -13.87 -9.32 -0.13
CA ASP A 180 -12.71 -8.64 -0.69
C ASP A 180 -12.65 -7.18 -0.26
N LEU A 181 -11.42 -6.68 -0.08
CA LEU A 181 -11.11 -5.35 0.44
C LEU A 181 -10.15 -4.62 -0.50
N LEU A 182 -10.32 -3.32 -0.58
CA LEU A 182 -9.37 -2.38 -1.16
C LEU A 182 -8.98 -1.36 -0.09
N PHE A 183 -7.71 -1.25 0.23
CA PHE A 183 -7.16 -0.20 1.07
C PHE A 183 -6.52 0.87 0.18
N ILE A 184 -6.84 2.14 0.42
CA ILE A 184 -6.16 3.29 -0.16
C ILE A 184 -5.51 4.04 1.00
N VAL A 185 -4.19 4.02 1.05
CA VAL A 185 -3.40 4.56 2.16
C VAL A 185 -2.31 5.48 1.62
N PHE A 186 -1.98 6.50 2.38
CA PHE A 186 -0.83 7.37 2.15
C PHE A 186 0.33 6.90 3.02
N ASP A 187 1.54 6.95 2.47
CA ASP A 187 2.76 6.48 3.14
C ASP A 187 3.19 7.38 4.29
N GLU A 188 3.20 8.71 4.05
CA GLU A 188 3.53 9.71 5.04
C GLU A 188 2.76 11.02 4.79
N GLY A 189 2.70 11.86 5.82
CA GLY A 189 2.19 13.22 5.74
C GLY A 189 3.29 14.24 5.48
N SER A 190 3.00 15.50 5.78
CA SER A 190 3.96 16.61 5.72
C SER A 190 4.38 17.13 7.11
N THR A 191 3.85 16.52 8.17
CA THR A 191 4.19 16.82 9.57
C THR A 191 4.73 15.57 10.26
N SER A 192 5.47 15.75 11.35
CA SER A 192 5.98 14.62 12.15
C SER A 192 5.02 14.21 13.28
N GLN A 193 3.71 14.46 13.15
CA GLN A 193 2.74 14.06 14.17
C GLN A 193 2.73 12.53 14.28
N LEU A 194 2.98 12.01 15.48
CA LEU A 194 3.12 10.58 15.78
C LEU A 194 4.12 9.82 14.89
N GLY A 195 5.13 10.53 14.39
CA GLY A 195 6.22 10.01 13.58
C GLY A 195 6.18 10.54 12.14
N GLY A 196 5.26 10.06 11.32
CA GLY A 196 5.19 10.37 9.88
C GLY A 196 3.96 11.20 9.46
N GLY A 197 3.21 11.80 10.39
CA GLY A 197 2.06 12.67 10.08
C GLY A 197 0.71 11.95 10.06
N HIS A 198 -0.36 12.74 10.13
CA HIS A 198 -1.73 12.25 10.04
C HIS A 198 -2.12 12.05 8.57
N VAL A 199 -2.38 10.82 8.15
CA VAL A 199 -2.60 10.49 6.74
C VAL A 199 -3.97 9.84 6.49
N ALA A 200 -4.43 9.89 5.24
CA ALA A 200 -5.69 9.28 4.88
C ALA A 200 -5.55 7.77 4.67
N CYS A 201 -6.50 7.00 5.22
CA CYS A 201 -6.67 5.59 4.94
C CYS A 201 -8.16 5.27 4.76
N VAL A 202 -8.52 4.85 3.55
CA VAL A 202 -9.88 4.46 3.16
C VAL A 202 -9.92 2.96 2.91
N VAL A 203 -10.94 2.29 3.46
CA VAL A 203 -11.19 0.86 3.25
C VAL A 203 -12.45 0.71 2.42
N ALA A 204 -12.34 0.17 1.22
CA ALA A 204 -13.43 0.04 0.27
C ALA A 204 -13.65 -1.43 -0.15
N GLY A 205 -14.75 -1.69 -0.84
CA GLY A 205 -15.10 -3.01 -1.35
C GLY A 205 -16.20 -3.70 -0.56
N PRO A 206 -16.63 -4.89 -1.00
CA PRO A 206 -17.77 -5.61 -0.39
C PRO A 206 -17.47 -6.10 1.04
N GLY A 207 -16.20 -6.30 1.40
CA GLY A 207 -15.78 -6.64 2.76
C GLY A 207 -15.72 -5.45 3.71
N ALA A 208 -15.77 -4.21 3.19
CA ALA A 208 -15.78 -3.00 4.00
C ALA A 208 -17.16 -2.75 4.61
N ARG A 209 -17.20 -2.22 5.83
CA ARG A 209 -18.44 -1.77 6.47
C ARG A 209 -18.88 -0.45 5.87
N SER A 210 -20.04 -0.44 5.22
CA SER A 210 -20.58 0.74 4.55
C SER A 210 -20.83 1.90 5.53
N GLY A 211 -20.34 3.09 5.17
CA GLY A 211 -20.49 4.31 5.96
C GLY A 211 -19.78 4.29 7.32
N ALA A 212 -18.84 3.34 7.52
CA ALA A 212 -18.14 3.23 8.79
C ALA A 212 -17.07 4.32 8.93
N SER A 213 -16.91 4.81 10.16
CA SER A 213 -15.82 5.68 10.56
C SER A 213 -15.22 5.16 11.85
N SER A 214 -13.90 5.12 11.93
CA SER A 214 -13.19 4.66 13.12
C SER A 214 -12.19 5.69 13.61
N SER A 215 -12.30 6.05 14.89
CA SER A 215 -11.38 6.95 15.60
C SER A 215 -10.34 6.18 16.43
N VAL A 216 -10.23 4.88 16.26
CA VAL A 216 -9.14 4.09 16.81
C VAL A 216 -7.82 4.57 16.20
N LEU A 217 -6.77 4.64 17.01
CA LEU A 217 -5.44 4.97 16.53
C LEU A 217 -4.90 3.83 15.69
N TYR A 218 -4.62 4.11 14.42
CA TYR A 218 -4.02 3.18 13.47
C TYR A 218 -2.71 3.71 12.92
N SER A 219 -1.90 2.78 12.41
CA SER A 219 -0.66 3.06 11.69
C SER A 219 -0.43 2.03 10.58
N HIS A 220 0.71 2.08 9.91
CA HIS A 220 1.11 1.09 8.91
C HIS A 220 1.18 -0.32 9.49
N TYR A 221 1.60 -0.47 10.74
CA TYR A 221 1.54 -1.76 11.46
C TYR A 221 0.11 -2.26 11.62
N SER A 222 -0.85 -1.36 11.84
CA SER A 222 -2.28 -1.71 11.94
C SER A 222 -2.83 -2.26 10.62
N LEU A 223 -2.41 -1.67 9.49
CA LEU A 223 -2.82 -2.16 8.18
C LEU A 223 -2.21 -3.52 7.88
N LEU A 224 -0.90 -3.71 8.13
CA LEU A 224 -0.25 -5.00 7.98
C LEU A 224 -0.93 -6.05 8.85
N ARG A 225 -1.12 -5.78 10.15
CA ARG A 225 -1.85 -6.67 11.08
C ARG A 225 -3.24 -7.03 10.54
N THR A 226 -3.95 -6.07 9.98
CA THR A 226 -5.29 -6.32 9.41
C THR A 226 -5.24 -7.28 8.23
N VAL A 227 -4.27 -7.13 7.34
CA VAL A 227 -4.05 -8.06 6.22
C VAL A 227 -3.70 -9.46 6.75
N GLU A 228 -2.83 -9.53 7.74
CA GLU A 228 -2.44 -10.79 8.39
C GLU A 228 -3.64 -11.47 9.06
N ASP A 229 -4.49 -10.73 9.77
CA ASP A 229 -5.73 -11.24 10.39
C ASP A 229 -6.70 -11.80 9.33
N VAL A 230 -6.91 -11.06 8.23
CA VAL A 230 -7.80 -11.49 7.14
C VAL A 230 -7.36 -12.84 6.56
N PHE A 231 -6.08 -13.06 6.41
CA PHE A 231 -5.52 -14.31 5.88
C PHE A 231 -5.12 -15.34 6.96
N ARG A 232 -5.35 -15.03 8.24
CA ARG A 232 -4.98 -15.86 9.40
C ARG A 232 -3.50 -16.19 9.40
N LEU A 233 -2.67 -15.19 9.18
CA LEU A 233 -1.22 -15.24 9.25
C LEU A 233 -0.76 -14.86 10.67
N ALA A 234 0.46 -15.24 11.02
CA ALA A 234 1.11 -14.71 12.23
C ALA A 234 1.50 -13.25 11.99
N HIS A 235 1.44 -12.42 13.04
CA HIS A 235 1.83 -11.02 12.90
C HIS A 235 3.35 -10.86 12.85
N LEU A 236 3.82 -10.04 11.91
CA LEU A 236 5.23 -9.70 11.73
C LEU A 236 5.64 -8.55 12.67
N ARG A 237 6.72 -8.76 13.39
CA ARG A 237 7.44 -7.73 14.18
C ARG A 237 6.48 -6.77 14.92
N HIS A 238 6.50 -5.45 14.62
CA HIS A 238 5.66 -4.45 15.27
C HIS A 238 4.16 -4.61 14.99
N ALA A 239 3.77 -5.30 13.92
CA ALA A 239 2.36 -5.69 13.74
C ALA A 239 1.87 -6.63 14.84
N ALA A 240 2.78 -7.34 15.55
CA ALA A 240 2.47 -8.20 16.70
C ALA A 240 2.35 -7.45 18.03
N ASP A 241 2.76 -6.20 18.10
CA ASP A 241 2.79 -5.44 19.35
C ASP A 241 1.37 -5.28 19.91
N THR A 242 1.25 -5.40 21.24
CA THR A 242 -0.06 -5.41 21.93
C THR A 242 -0.84 -4.10 21.78
N GLY A 243 -0.14 -2.98 21.53
CA GLY A 243 -0.75 -1.67 21.32
C GLY A 243 -1.23 -1.41 19.88
N VAL A 244 -0.88 -2.27 18.95
CA VAL A 244 -1.27 -2.12 17.53
C VAL A 244 -2.67 -2.69 17.32
N ALA A 245 -3.62 -1.84 16.97
CA ALA A 245 -4.99 -2.23 16.73
C ALA A 245 -5.18 -2.71 15.28
N SER A 246 -5.90 -3.81 15.07
CA SER A 246 -6.43 -4.19 13.75
C SER A 246 -7.56 -3.25 13.33
N MET A 247 -7.72 -3.03 12.03
CA MET A 247 -8.77 -2.17 11.46
C MET A 247 -10.14 -2.87 11.36
N GLY A 248 -10.37 -3.92 12.14
CA GLY A 248 -11.61 -4.72 12.14
C GLY A 248 -12.90 -3.90 12.34
N ALA A 249 -12.83 -2.74 12.99
CA ALA A 249 -13.97 -1.83 13.13
C ALA A 249 -14.52 -1.31 11.77
N LEU A 250 -13.69 -1.32 10.71
CA LEU A 250 -14.04 -0.91 9.35
C LEU A 250 -14.43 -2.08 8.44
N LEU A 251 -14.37 -3.32 8.93
CA LEU A 251 -14.64 -4.55 8.18
C LEU A 251 -16.00 -5.17 8.58
N ARG A 252 -16.56 -5.98 7.67
CA ARG A 252 -17.79 -6.78 7.89
C ARG A 252 -17.49 -8.13 8.52
#